data_7b013070f8708d161e927d4210c77bde
#
_entry.id   7b013070f8708d161e927d4210c77bde
#
_cell.length_a   1.000
_cell.length_b   1.000
_cell.length_c   1.000
_cell.angle_alpha   90.00
_cell.angle_beta   90.00
_cell.angle_gamma   90.00
#
_symmetry.space_group_name_H-M   'P 1'
#
loop_
_entity.id
_entity.type
_entity.pdbx_description
1 polymer ?
#
loop_
_entity_poly.entity_id
_entity_poly.type
_entity_poly.pdbx_seq_one_letter_code
_entity_poly.pdbx_strand_id
1 'polypeptide(L)'
;MQAFSIRQLKSNPSAVLRAAEADAMALVTSHQQPAALVVALDRLGLPNTEAVRSGLALSLFRSGSISVASAAQVAGLPLPRFLEILSSLKIPVVEGGSAELQEDL
;
A
#
# COMPACT_ATOMS: atom_id res chain seq x y z
N MET A 1 -13.20 10.83 1.14
CA MET A 1 -11.77 11.13 0.92
C MET A 1 -11.64 12.18 -0.17
N GLN A 2 -10.87 13.21 0.09
CA GLN A 2 -10.70 14.30 -0.85
C GLN A 2 -9.60 13.99 -1.85
N ALA A 3 -9.78 14.39 -3.09
CA ALA A 3 -8.82 14.11 -4.17
C ALA A 3 -8.15 15.40 -4.63
N PHE A 4 -6.86 15.31 -4.92
CA PHE A 4 -6.04 16.43 -5.37
C PHE A 4 -5.23 15.99 -6.60
N SER A 5 -5.10 16.88 -7.57
CA SER A 5 -4.22 16.62 -8.70
C SER A 5 -2.76 16.85 -8.27
N ILE A 6 -1.83 16.35 -9.11
CA ILE A 6 -0.41 16.61 -8.86
C ILE A 6 -0.15 18.13 -8.87
N ARG A 7 -0.83 18.85 -9.74
CA ARG A 7 -0.67 20.32 -9.80
C ARG A 7 -1.06 20.95 -8.45
N GLN A 8 -2.19 20.50 -7.89
CA GLN A 8 -2.63 21.02 -6.59
C GLN A 8 -1.67 20.67 -5.48
N LEU A 9 -1.12 19.44 -5.52
CA LEU A 9 -0.12 19.02 -4.55
C LEU A 9 1.13 19.90 -4.64
N LYS A 10 1.59 20.20 -5.86
CA LYS A 10 2.77 21.04 -6.05
C LYS A 10 2.56 22.47 -5.61
N SER A 11 1.36 23.01 -5.84
CA SER A 11 1.10 24.42 -5.51
C SER A 11 0.77 24.63 -4.04
N ASN A 12 0.19 23.63 -3.37
CA ASN A 12 -0.17 23.79 -1.96
C ASN A 12 -0.12 22.44 -1.24
N PRO A 13 1.08 21.93 -0.96
CA PRO A 13 1.20 20.63 -0.28
C PRO A 13 0.56 20.61 1.10
N SER A 14 0.56 21.75 1.81
CA SER A 14 -0.05 21.80 3.14
C SER A 14 -1.54 21.51 3.10
N ALA A 15 -2.22 21.93 2.03
CA ALA A 15 -3.64 21.67 1.90
C ALA A 15 -3.92 20.17 1.79
N VAL A 16 -3.05 19.44 1.09
CA VAL A 16 -3.19 18.00 0.95
C VAL A 16 -3.00 17.32 2.30
N LEU A 17 -1.99 17.74 3.06
CA LEU A 17 -1.75 17.18 4.38
C LEU A 17 -2.90 17.45 5.33
N ARG A 18 -3.44 18.69 5.31
CA ARG A 18 -4.58 19.02 6.17
C ARG A 18 -5.81 18.19 5.80
N ALA A 19 -6.04 17.95 4.51
CA ALA A 19 -7.15 17.12 4.08
C ALA A 19 -6.99 15.69 4.56
N ALA A 20 -5.76 15.17 4.50
CA ALA A 20 -5.50 13.82 5.01
C ALA A 20 -5.73 13.76 6.52
N GLU A 21 -5.31 14.78 7.25
CA GLU A 21 -5.52 14.81 8.70
C GLU A 21 -6.99 14.87 9.07
N ALA A 22 -7.78 15.59 8.27
CA ALA A 22 -9.21 15.70 8.55
C ALA A 22 -9.98 14.42 8.29
N ASP A 23 -9.56 13.64 7.30
CA ASP A 23 -10.31 12.48 6.80
C ASP A 23 -9.50 11.19 6.82
N ALA A 24 -8.36 11.17 7.49
CA ALA A 24 -7.41 10.07 7.58
C ALA A 24 -6.58 9.88 6.32
N MET A 25 -7.13 10.15 5.15
CA MET A 25 -6.44 9.96 3.88
C MET A 25 -6.83 11.02 2.87
N ALA A 26 -5.92 11.28 1.93
CA ALA A 26 -6.19 12.10 0.75
C ALA A 26 -5.65 11.38 -0.48
N LEU A 27 -6.38 11.47 -1.58
CA LEU A 27 -5.98 10.84 -2.83
C LEU A 27 -5.26 11.85 -3.72
N VAL A 28 -4.14 11.43 -4.29
CA VAL A 28 -3.44 12.23 -5.31
C VAL A 28 -3.65 11.57 -6.66
N THR A 29 -4.08 12.37 -7.64
CA THR A 29 -4.36 11.86 -8.98
C THR A 29 -3.38 12.44 -9.99
N SER A 30 -3.13 11.66 -11.03
CA SER A 30 -2.36 12.07 -12.19
C SER A 30 -3.17 11.71 -13.43
N HIS A 31 -3.43 12.69 -14.28
CA HIS A 31 -4.27 12.48 -15.47
C HIS A 31 -5.61 11.83 -15.10
N GLN A 32 -6.20 12.31 -13.99
CA GLN A 32 -7.50 11.87 -13.49
C GLN A 32 -7.52 10.41 -13.04
N GLN A 33 -6.35 9.80 -12.87
CA GLN A 33 -6.23 8.43 -12.36
C GLN A 33 -5.57 8.45 -10.99
N PRO A 34 -5.96 7.54 -10.10
CA PRO A 34 -5.29 7.43 -8.80
C PRO A 34 -3.80 7.18 -8.99
N ALA A 35 -2.97 7.99 -8.33
CA ALA A 35 -1.53 7.88 -8.41
C ALA A 35 -0.90 7.58 -7.05
N ALA A 36 -1.46 8.13 -5.97
CA ALA A 36 -0.87 7.97 -4.65
C ALA A 36 -1.93 8.25 -3.57
N LEU A 37 -1.68 7.72 -2.39
CA LEU A 37 -2.47 8.03 -1.21
C LEU A 37 -1.56 8.71 -0.19
N VAL A 38 -2.07 9.78 0.41
CA VAL A 38 -1.42 10.40 1.56
C VAL A 38 -2.18 9.94 2.80
N VAL A 39 -1.48 9.28 3.71
CA VAL A 39 -2.07 8.69 4.90
C VAL A 39 -1.60 9.48 6.12
N ALA A 40 -2.55 9.97 6.90
CA ALA A 40 -2.23 10.72 8.12
C ALA A 40 -1.96 9.71 9.25
N LEU A 41 -0.68 9.41 9.47
CA LEU A 41 -0.28 8.37 10.42
C LEU A 41 -0.73 8.68 11.85
N ASP A 42 -0.56 9.95 12.27
CA ASP A 42 -0.98 10.36 13.61
C ASP A 42 -2.47 10.22 13.80
N ARG A 43 -3.23 10.61 12.79
CA ARG A 43 -4.70 10.58 12.84
C ARG A 43 -5.22 9.15 13.02
N LEU A 44 -4.52 8.18 12.44
CA LEU A 44 -4.90 6.78 12.50
C LEU A 44 -4.25 6.03 13.67
N GLY A 45 -3.37 6.71 14.41
CA GLY A 45 -2.68 6.08 15.53
C GLY A 45 -1.69 5.01 15.10
N LEU A 46 -1.15 5.12 13.90
CA LEU A 46 -0.21 4.14 13.39
C LEU A 46 1.19 4.39 13.95
N PRO A 47 1.89 3.34 14.40
CA PRO A 47 3.13 3.53 15.14
C PRO A 47 4.32 3.98 14.29
N ASN A 48 4.42 3.51 13.06
CA ASN A 48 5.56 3.86 12.21
C ASN A 48 5.33 3.41 10.78
N THR A 49 6.21 3.89 9.90
CA THR A 49 6.10 3.61 8.47
C THR A 49 6.28 2.13 8.14
N GLU A 50 7.17 1.45 8.87
CA GLU A 50 7.41 0.03 8.62
C GLU A 50 6.17 -0.81 8.88
N ALA A 51 5.48 -0.52 9.98
CA ALA A 51 4.25 -1.24 10.31
C ALA A 51 3.17 -0.98 9.25
N VAL A 52 3.08 0.25 8.76
CA VAL A 52 2.12 0.60 7.71
C VAL A 52 2.43 -0.17 6.43
N ARG A 53 3.70 -0.18 6.02
CA ARG A 53 4.11 -0.86 4.80
C ARG A 53 3.88 -2.36 4.89
N SER A 54 4.24 -2.97 6.02
CA SER A 54 4.06 -4.40 6.21
C SER A 54 2.59 -4.78 6.23
N GLY A 55 1.77 -3.99 6.92
CA GLY A 55 0.33 -4.24 6.97
C GLY A 55 -0.32 -4.14 5.59
N LEU A 56 0.07 -3.11 4.83
CA LEU A 56 -0.46 -2.93 3.48
C LEU A 56 -0.04 -4.08 2.56
N ALA A 57 1.25 -4.47 2.64
CA ALA A 57 1.77 -5.57 1.83
C ALA A 57 1.02 -6.87 2.10
N LEU A 58 0.82 -7.18 3.38
CA LEU A 58 0.11 -8.40 3.77
C LEU A 58 -1.34 -8.37 3.30
N SER A 59 -2.01 -7.24 3.48
CA SER A 59 -3.40 -7.10 3.08
C SER A 59 -3.57 -7.28 1.57
N LEU A 60 -2.72 -6.63 0.79
CA LEU A 60 -2.80 -6.71 -0.67
C LEU A 60 -2.43 -8.10 -1.18
N PHE A 61 -1.43 -8.73 -0.54
CA PHE A 61 -1.04 -10.08 -0.93
C PHE A 61 -2.15 -11.09 -0.62
N ARG A 62 -2.71 -11.02 0.59
CA ARG A 62 -3.75 -11.96 1.00
C ARG A 62 -5.03 -11.81 0.16
N SER A 63 -5.32 -10.61 -0.29
CA SER A 63 -6.49 -10.37 -1.15
C SER A 63 -6.24 -10.76 -2.61
N GLY A 64 -5.01 -11.18 -2.94
CA GLY A 64 -4.68 -11.56 -4.30
C GLY A 64 -4.44 -10.37 -5.23
N SER A 65 -4.31 -9.16 -4.66
CA SER A 65 -4.16 -7.95 -5.46
C SER A 65 -2.76 -7.80 -6.07
N ILE A 66 -1.75 -8.36 -5.40
CA ILE A 66 -0.37 -8.25 -5.87
C ILE A 66 0.36 -9.58 -5.65
N SER A 67 1.44 -9.78 -6.41
CA SER A 67 2.30 -10.95 -6.27
C SER A 67 3.11 -10.87 -4.97
N VAL A 68 3.70 -11.99 -4.57
CA VAL A 68 4.56 -11.99 -3.39
C VAL A 68 5.78 -11.09 -3.59
N ALA A 69 6.33 -11.05 -4.80
CA ALA A 69 7.46 -10.15 -5.09
C ALA A 69 7.07 -8.68 -4.94
N SER A 70 5.90 -8.32 -5.47
CA SER A 70 5.39 -6.94 -5.32
C SER A 70 5.11 -6.63 -3.87
N ALA A 71 4.57 -7.60 -3.12
CA ALA A 71 4.28 -7.39 -1.70
C ALA A 71 5.58 -7.15 -0.91
N ALA A 72 6.65 -7.87 -1.23
CA ALA A 72 7.94 -7.63 -0.59
C ALA A 72 8.41 -6.20 -0.85
N GLN A 73 8.22 -5.70 -2.07
CA GLN A 73 8.57 -4.32 -2.39
C GLN A 73 7.74 -3.32 -1.60
N VAL A 74 6.44 -3.56 -1.49
CA VAL A 74 5.56 -2.70 -0.68
C VAL A 74 6.03 -2.69 0.77
N ALA A 75 6.39 -3.87 1.29
CA ALA A 75 6.88 -3.98 2.67
C ALA A 75 8.27 -3.35 2.85
N GLY A 76 9.00 -3.12 1.76
CA GLY A 76 10.36 -2.60 1.84
C GLY A 76 11.37 -3.65 2.27
N LEU A 77 11.11 -4.91 1.96
CA LEU A 77 11.94 -6.04 2.40
C LEU A 77 12.44 -6.84 1.20
N PRO A 78 13.62 -7.48 1.35
CA PRO A 78 14.03 -8.48 0.37
C PRO A 78 13.03 -9.63 0.36
N LEU A 79 12.84 -10.24 -0.80
CA LEU A 79 11.87 -11.33 -0.95
C LEU A 79 12.08 -12.47 0.07
N PRO A 80 13.31 -12.97 0.29
CA PRO A 80 13.50 -14.05 1.27
C PRO A 80 13.02 -13.66 2.66
N ARG A 81 13.24 -12.41 3.07
CA ARG A 81 12.82 -11.95 4.38
C ARG A 81 11.30 -11.90 4.47
N PHE A 82 10.65 -11.42 3.41
CA PHE A 82 9.19 -11.36 3.38
C PHE A 82 8.59 -12.77 3.41
N LEU A 83 9.21 -13.72 2.72
CA LEU A 83 8.76 -15.11 2.74
C LEU A 83 8.86 -15.70 4.15
N GLU A 84 9.91 -15.35 4.90
CA GLU A 84 10.04 -15.77 6.29
C GLU A 84 8.88 -15.27 7.15
N ILE A 85 8.48 -14.01 6.92
CA ILE A 85 7.38 -13.43 7.66
C ILE A 85 6.07 -14.15 7.34
N LEU A 86 5.83 -14.42 6.06
CA LEU A 86 4.63 -15.16 5.65
C LEU A 86 4.60 -16.54 6.31
N SER A 87 5.74 -17.20 6.34
CA SER A 87 5.86 -18.53 6.95
C SER A 87 5.55 -18.46 8.44
N SER A 88 6.10 -17.48 9.14
CA SER A 88 5.87 -17.33 10.57
C SER A 88 4.41 -17.02 10.90
N LEU A 89 3.71 -16.36 9.99
CA LEU A 89 2.29 -16.06 10.15
C LEU A 89 1.40 -17.16 9.60
N LYS A 90 1.99 -18.23 9.06
CA LYS A 90 1.28 -19.36 8.47
C LYS A 90 0.39 -18.92 7.32
N ILE A 91 0.86 -17.95 6.53
CA ILE A 91 0.18 -17.50 5.33
C ILE A 91 0.76 -18.27 4.14
N PRO A 92 -0.07 -19.04 3.41
CA PRO A 92 0.45 -19.82 2.29
C PRO A 92 0.89 -18.92 1.14
N VAL A 93 1.94 -19.34 0.45
CA VAL A 93 2.38 -18.69 -0.76
C VAL A 93 2.06 -19.63 -1.92
N VAL A 94 1.05 -19.25 -2.69
CA VAL A 94 0.62 -20.04 -3.85
C VAL A 94 1.03 -19.26 -5.08
N GLU A 95 1.86 -19.86 -5.90
CA GLU A 95 2.33 -19.22 -7.11
C GLU A 95 1.56 -19.75 -8.31
N GLY A 96 1.24 -18.93 -9.06
CA GLY A 96 0.43 -19.24 -10.18
C GLY A 96 -0.66 -18.27 -10.24
N GLY A 97 -0.16 -18.97 -9.41
CA GLY A 97 -0.97 -18.58 -9.48
C GLY A 97 -1.46 -18.09 -9.51
N SER A 98 -1.43 -18.45 -9.54
CA SER A 98 -1.94 -17.86 -9.50
C SER A 98 -2.20 -17.29 -9.69
N ALA A 99 -2.18 -17.68 -10.00
CA ALA A 99 -2.57 -17.06 -10.25
C ALA A 99 -2.48 -16.79 -10.57
N GLU A 100 -2.30 -17.06 -10.74
CA GLU A 100 -2.39 -16.82 -11.04
C GLU A 100 -2.42 -17.09 -11.20
N LEU A 101 -2.26 -17.72 -11.51
CA LEU A 101 -2.58 -17.90 -11.68
C LEU A 101 -2.96 -18.02 -11.83
N GLN A 102 -3.14 -18.45 -12.18
CA GLN A 102 -3.69 -18.42 -12.50
C GLN A 102 -3.92 -18.19 -12.83
N GLU A 103 -3.74 -18.65 -13.27
CA GLU A 103 -4.03 -18.42 -13.78
C GLU A 103 -4.00 -18.35 -14.05
N ASP A 104 -3.83 -18.93 -14.38
CA ASP A 104 -3.88 -18.86 -14.75
C ASP A 104 -3.82 -18.87 -14.99
N LEU A 105 -3.68 -19.41 -15.29
CA LEU A 105 -3.72 -19.33 -15.67
C LEU A 105 -3.73 -19.05 -15.96
#